data_b1fdef6580e41b27a234a6b79c57f739
#
_entry.id   b1fdef6580e41b27a234a6b79c57f739
#
_cell.length_a   1.000
_cell.length_b   1.000
_cell.length_c   1.000
_cell.angle_alpha   90.00
_cell.angle_beta   90.00
_cell.angle_gamma   90.00
#
_symmetry.space_group_name_H-M   'P 1'
#
loop_
_entity.id
_entity.type
_entity.pdbx_description
1 polymer ?
#
loop_
_entity_poly.entity_id
_entity_poly.type
_entity_poly.pdbx_seq_one_letter_code
_entity_poly.pdbx_strand_id
1 'polypeptide(L)'
;FCAVYRHKGGRAAGGRAVGFLGEYDALRGQGHGCAHHMQTPAMIGAAMALRGVLESSDQPFEIYVIGTPSEESLDGGKNEMAAHGGFDHIDVAFMVHGSTLTQLETPSLALIEMDVEFHGKTAHAGIAPYAGRSAVDAVTMLQTGLGLMRNHLKDSSRVSNIVLAGGTAVNSVP
;
A
#
# COMPACT_ATOMS: atom_id res chain seq x y z
N PHE A 1 -15.57 -1.62 -3.33
CA PHE A 1 -16.89 -1.12 -3.74
C PHE A 1 -16.74 0.09 -4.65
N CYS A 2 -17.79 0.33 -5.49
CA CYS A 2 -17.88 1.53 -6.31
C CYS A 2 -19.32 2.02 -6.31
N ALA A 3 -19.52 3.31 -6.00
CA ALA A 3 -20.79 3.99 -6.11
C ALA A 3 -20.68 5.12 -7.14
N VAL A 4 -21.73 5.33 -7.94
CA VAL A 4 -21.74 6.36 -8.98
C VAL A 4 -23.02 7.18 -8.94
N TYR A 5 -22.86 8.49 -9.07
CA TYR A 5 -23.94 9.42 -9.36
C TYR A 5 -23.76 9.99 -10.77
N ARG A 6 -24.80 9.90 -11.59
CA ARG A 6 -24.81 10.43 -12.97
C ARG A 6 -25.82 11.57 -13.10
N HIS A 7 -25.35 12.70 -13.57
CA HIS A 7 -26.16 13.87 -13.85
C HIS A 7 -26.30 14.06 -15.36
N LYS A 8 -27.54 14.25 -15.84
CA LYS A 8 -27.87 14.54 -17.26
C LYS A 8 -27.17 13.59 -18.26
N GLY A 9 -27.15 12.29 -17.93
CA GLY A 9 -26.57 11.26 -18.80
C GLY A 9 -25.06 11.05 -18.63
N GLY A 10 -24.38 11.84 -17.81
CA GLY A 10 -22.98 11.65 -17.47
C GLY A 10 -22.04 11.60 -18.67
N ARG A 11 -21.07 10.68 -18.66
CA ARG A 11 -20.07 10.50 -19.74
C ARG A 11 -20.72 10.18 -21.10
N ALA A 12 -21.84 9.47 -21.13
CA ALA A 12 -22.55 9.18 -22.36
C ALA A 12 -23.05 10.43 -23.06
N ALA A 13 -23.26 11.52 -22.33
CA ALA A 13 -23.61 12.84 -22.84
C ALA A 13 -22.39 13.80 -22.95
N GLY A 14 -21.18 13.29 -22.93
CA GLY A 14 -19.95 14.08 -23.04
C GLY A 14 -19.47 14.70 -21.72
N GLY A 15 -20.02 14.27 -20.59
CA GLY A 15 -19.67 14.78 -19.26
C GLY A 15 -18.32 14.27 -18.75
N ARG A 16 -17.78 14.95 -17.75
CA ARG A 16 -16.55 14.56 -17.03
C ARG A 16 -16.88 13.62 -15.86
N ALA A 17 -15.92 12.77 -15.50
CA ALA A 17 -16.01 11.86 -14.38
C ALA A 17 -14.95 12.21 -13.31
N VAL A 18 -15.42 12.43 -12.09
CA VAL A 18 -14.59 12.71 -10.91
C VAL A 18 -14.67 11.53 -9.95
N GLY A 19 -13.52 10.99 -9.56
CA GLY A 19 -13.40 9.90 -8.60
C GLY A 19 -12.94 10.39 -7.23
N PHE A 20 -13.61 9.95 -6.18
CA PHE A 20 -13.18 10.09 -4.79
C PHE A 20 -12.76 8.72 -4.29
N LEU A 21 -11.45 8.56 -4.03
CA LEU A 21 -10.87 7.30 -3.61
C LEU A 21 -10.81 7.24 -2.07
N GLY A 22 -11.18 6.11 -1.49
CA GLY A 22 -11.12 5.90 -0.05
C GLY A 22 -10.56 4.54 0.29
N GLU A 23 -9.43 4.52 0.98
CA GLU A 23 -8.87 3.32 1.61
C GLU A 23 -9.71 2.97 2.83
N TYR A 24 -9.84 1.68 3.15
CA TYR A 24 -10.65 1.24 4.27
C TYR A 24 -10.09 0.01 5.00
N ASP A 25 -8.92 -0.47 4.61
CA ASP A 25 -8.19 -1.51 5.32
C ASP A 25 -7.45 -0.96 6.55
N ALA A 26 -6.84 -1.83 7.31
CA ALA A 26 -6.16 -1.51 8.55
C ALA A 26 -4.85 -2.30 8.66
N LEU A 27 -3.89 -1.75 9.37
CA LEU A 27 -2.63 -2.40 9.71
C LEU A 27 -2.89 -3.69 10.49
N ARG A 28 -2.32 -4.78 10.03
CA ARG A 28 -2.47 -6.09 10.68
C ARG A 28 -1.93 -6.04 12.12
N GLY A 29 -2.79 -6.37 13.08
CA GLY A 29 -2.46 -6.38 14.51
C GLY A 29 -2.37 -5.00 15.18
N GLN A 30 -2.48 -3.90 14.42
CA GLN A 30 -2.42 -2.52 14.94
C GLN A 30 -3.72 -1.74 14.75
N GLY A 31 -4.61 -2.20 13.87
CA GLY A 31 -5.83 -1.48 13.55
C GLY A 31 -5.59 -0.25 12.66
N HIS A 32 -6.44 0.77 12.79
CA HIS A 32 -6.43 1.95 11.91
C HIS A 32 -5.36 2.99 12.28
N GLY A 33 -4.11 2.57 12.43
CA GLY A 33 -2.98 3.48 12.68
C GLY A 33 -2.72 4.50 11.58
N CYS A 34 -3.05 4.17 10.32
CA CYS A 34 -2.97 5.06 9.15
C CYS A 34 -4.24 5.91 8.93
N ALA A 35 -5.23 5.82 9.82
CA ALA A 35 -6.46 6.62 9.78
C ALA A 35 -7.38 6.37 8.56
N HIS A 36 -7.30 5.23 7.89
CA HIS A 36 -8.17 4.88 6.74
C HIS A 36 -9.66 4.91 7.10
N HIS A 37 -10.02 4.60 8.35
CA HIS A 37 -11.40 4.71 8.85
C HIS A 37 -11.99 6.13 8.79
N MET A 38 -11.15 7.16 8.71
CA MET A 38 -11.57 8.56 8.55
C MET A 38 -11.58 8.99 7.08
N GLN A 39 -10.73 8.39 6.26
CA GLN A 39 -10.52 8.74 4.86
C GLN A 39 -11.77 8.48 4.01
N THR A 40 -12.30 7.27 4.03
CA THR A 40 -13.49 6.92 3.24
C THR A 40 -14.71 7.77 3.58
N PRO A 41 -15.08 8.01 4.85
CA PRO A 41 -16.16 8.95 5.19
C PRO A 41 -15.90 10.37 4.68
N ALA A 42 -14.65 10.87 4.74
CA ALA A 42 -14.31 12.20 4.22
C ALA A 42 -14.51 12.27 2.69
N MET A 43 -14.12 11.23 1.96
CA MET A 43 -14.31 11.17 0.51
C MET A 43 -15.78 11.05 0.12
N ILE A 44 -16.59 10.31 0.87
CA ILE A 44 -18.05 10.28 0.69
C ILE A 44 -18.64 11.69 0.91
N GLY A 45 -18.24 12.36 1.99
CA GLY A 45 -18.67 13.72 2.28
C GLY A 45 -18.31 14.72 1.18
N ALA A 46 -17.08 14.63 0.65
CA ALA A 46 -16.63 15.47 -0.46
C ALA A 46 -17.43 15.21 -1.75
N ALA A 47 -17.70 13.95 -2.07
CA ALA A 47 -18.53 13.57 -3.22
C ALA A 47 -19.98 14.12 -3.09
N MET A 48 -20.57 14.04 -1.90
CA MET A 48 -21.90 14.58 -1.60
C MET A 48 -21.92 16.11 -1.71
N ALA A 49 -20.89 16.78 -1.21
CA ALA A 49 -20.76 18.24 -1.30
C ALA A 49 -20.62 18.68 -2.76
N LEU A 50 -19.77 18.03 -3.55
CA LEU A 50 -19.60 18.32 -4.98
C LEU A 50 -20.90 18.09 -5.73
N ARG A 51 -21.62 16.99 -5.47
CA ARG A 51 -22.95 16.75 -6.03
C ARG A 51 -23.88 17.93 -5.75
N GLY A 52 -23.97 18.39 -4.49
CA GLY A 52 -24.84 19.50 -4.11
C GLY A 52 -24.55 20.80 -4.84
N VAL A 53 -23.26 21.07 -5.12
CA VAL A 53 -22.85 22.26 -5.90
C VAL A 53 -23.19 22.11 -7.39
N LEU A 54 -22.99 20.93 -7.96
CA LEU A 54 -23.12 20.68 -9.39
C LEU A 54 -24.53 20.29 -9.84
N GLU A 55 -25.43 19.94 -8.92
CA GLU A 55 -26.77 19.45 -9.26
C GLU A 55 -27.61 20.47 -10.03
N SER A 56 -27.35 21.76 -9.84
CA SER A 56 -27.98 22.85 -10.61
C SER A 56 -27.28 23.15 -11.94
N SER A 57 -26.17 22.50 -12.24
CA SER A 57 -25.41 22.69 -13.47
C SER A 57 -26.19 22.14 -14.69
N ASP A 58 -26.04 22.79 -15.82
CA ASP A 58 -26.53 22.29 -17.10
C ASP A 58 -25.58 21.27 -17.75
N GLN A 59 -24.36 21.17 -17.24
CA GLN A 59 -23.35 20.25 -17.78
C GLN A 59 -23.56 18.83 -17.26
N PRO A 60 -23.47 17.79 -18.13
CA PRO A 60 -23.44 16.42 -17.69
C PRO A 60 -22.15 16.11 -16.91
N PHE A 61 -22.24 15.29 -15.87
CA PHE A 61 -21.08 14.82 -15.10
C PHE A 61 -21.35 13.49 -14.40
N GLU A 62 -20.30 12.84 -13.96
CA GLU A 62 -20.37 11.67 -13.09
C GLU A 62 -19.46 11.89 -11.86
N ILE A 63 -19.94 11.45 -10.71
CA ILE A 63 -19.18 11.42 -9.45
C ILE A 63 -19.10 9.97 -9.01
N TYR A 64 -17.91 9.48 -8.81
CA TYR A 64 -17.62 8.14 -8.32
C TYR A 64 -17.07 8.22 -6.89
N VAL A 65 -17.52 7.31 -6.04
CA VAL A 65 -16.86 6.99 -4.76
C VAL A 65 -16.33 5.57 -4.88
N ILE A 66 -15.03 5.44 -4.82
CA ILE A 66 -14.33 4.16 -5.07
C ILE A 66 -13.59 3.77 -3.80
N GLY A 67 -14.04 2.67 -3.17
CA GLY A 67 -13.34 2.07 -2.06
C GLY A 67 -12.18 1.23 -2.58
N THR A 68 -10.97 1.51 -2.07
CA THR A 68 -9.73 0.83 -2.47
C THR A 68 -9.23 -0.03 -1.32
N PRO A 69 -9.25 -1.37 -1.46
CA PRO A 69 -8.79 -2.30 -0.43
C PRO A 69 -7.28 -2.48 -0.45
N SER A 70 -6.75 -3.11 0.61
CA SER A 70 -5.40 -3.70 0.63
C SER A 70 -4.27 -2.71 0.32
N GLU A 71 -4.34 -1.49 0.84
CA GLU A 71 -3.25 -0.52 0.73
C GLU A 71 -2.08 -0.94 1.63
N GLU A 72 -2.38 -1.44 2.84
CA GLU A 72 -1.43 -1.85 3.86
C GLU A 72 -0.86 -3.29 3.63
N SER A 73 -1.05 -3.82 2.45
CA SER A 73 -0.59 -5.15 2.08
C SER A 73 0.27 -5.13 0.82
N LEU A 74 1.09 -6.18 0.65
CA LEU A 74 1.94 -6.38 -0.53
C LEU A 74 1.20 -6.36 -1.86
N ASP A 75 -0.07 -6.77 -1.83
CA ASP A 75 -0.87 -6.92 -3.05
C ASP A 75 -1.20 -5.57 -3.71
N GLY A 76 -1.12 -4.47 -2.95
CA GLY A 76 -1.32 -3.13 -3.48
C GLY A 76 -2.65 -2.97 -4.21
N GLY A 77 -3.78 -3.05 -3.49
CA GLY A 77 -5.11 -3.16 -4.10
C GLY A 77 -5.41 -2.14 -5.20
N LYS A 78 -4.89 -0.91 -5.11
CA LYS A 78 -5.03 0.09 -6.19
C LYS A 78 -4.29 -0.31 -7.46
N ASN A 79 -3.13 -0.97 -7.34
CA ASN A 79 -2.36 -1.45 -8.50
C ASN A 79 -3.14 -2.55 -9.24
N GLU A 80 -3.72 -3.48 -8.48
CA GLU A 80 -4.58 -4.53 -9.02
C GLU A 80 -5.84 -3.96 -9.70
N MET A 81 -6.49 -3.00 -9.05
CA MET A 81 -7.64 -2.29 -9.63
C MET A 81 -7.27 -1.56 -10.92
N ALA A 82 -6.11 -0.88 -10.96
CA ALA A 82 -5.63 -0.18 -12.14
C ALA A 82 -5.31 -1.15 -13.29
N ALA A 83 -4.63 -2.27 -12.99
CA ALA A 83 -4.31 -3.30 -13.98
C ALA A 83 -5.57 -3.90 -14.65
N HIS A 84 -6.71 -3.89 -13.95
CA HIS A 84 -8.01 -4.35 -14.45
C HIS A 84 -8.92 -3.22 -14.94
N GLY A 85 -8.41 -2.03 -15.20
CA GLY A 85 -9.16 -0.90 -15.74
C GLY A 85 -10.12 -0.24 -14.74
N GLY A 86 -9.93 -0.47 -13.44
CA GLY A 86 -10.82 0.03 -12.39
C GLY A 86 -10.93 1.56 -12.33
N PHE A 87 -9.99 2.28 -12.94
CA PHE A 87 -9.95 3.75 -12.98
C PHE A 87 -10.04 4.35 -14.40
N ASP A 88 -10.14 3.53 -15.45
CA ASP A 88 -10.11 4.00 -16.85
C ASP A 88 -11.24 4.97 -17.20
N HIS A 89 -12.31 4.94 -16.42
CA HIS A 89 -13.47 5.79 -16.60
C HIS A 89 -13.39 7.11 -15.80
N ILE A 90 -12.31 7.36 -15.07
CA ILE A 90 -12.11 8.56 -14.25
C ILE A 90 -11.23 9.56 -14.98
N ASP A 91 -11.67 10.81 -15.10
CA ASP A 91 -10.87 11.90 -15.68
C ASP A 91 -9.96 12.57 -14.63
N VAL A 92 -10.45 12.68 -13.38
CA VAL A 92 -9.72 13.27 -12.24
C VAL A 92 -10.06 12.47 -10.98
N ALA A 93 -9.05 12.12 -10.21
CA ALA A 93 -9.22 11.44 -8.93
C ALA A 93 -8.72 12.30 -7.77
N PHE A 94 -9.44 12.26 -6.65
CA PHE A 94 -9.07 12.88 -5.38
C PHE A 94 -9.01 11.82 -4.29
N MET A 95 -8.03 11.98 -3.40
CA MET A 95 -7.87 11.18 -2.21
C MET A 95 -7.33 12.06 -1.10
N VAL A 96 -7.85 11.95 0.11
CA VAL A 96 -7.27 12.55 1.30
C VAL A 96 -6.63 11.47 2.14
N HIS A 97 -5.51 11.75 2.76
CA HIS A 97 -4.86 10.83 3.70
C HIS A 97 -4.52 11.56 5.00
N GLY A 98 -4.66 10.86 6.13
CA GLY A 98 -4.28 11.40 7.44
C GLY A 98 -2.80 11.77 7.48
N SER A 99 -2.48 12.98 7.96
CA SER A 99 -1.10 13.46 8.10
C SER A 99 -1.02 14.47 9.26
N THR A 100 0.20 14.78 9.68
CA THR A 100 0.47 15.82 10.68
C THR A 100 0.42 17.23 10.10
N LEU A 101 0.40 17.36 8.79
CA LEU A 101 0.36 18.64 8.08
C LEU A 101 -0.74 18.60 7.01
N THR A 102 -1.36 19.76 6.76
CA THR A 102 -2.27 19.94 5.64
C THR A 102 -1.49 20.37 4.41
N GLN A 103 -1.48 19.54 3.37
CA GLN A 103 -0.79 19.80 2.09
C GLN A 103 -1.71 19.38 0.93
N LEU A 104 -1.59 20.07 -0.20
CA LEU A 104 -2.33 19.74 -1.42
C LEU A 104 -1.64 18.67 -2.26
N GLU A 105 -0.32 18.60 -2.18
CA GLU A 105 0.50 17.64 -2.90
C GLU A 105 1.48 16.96 -1.92
N THR A 106 1.53 15.66 -1.95
CA THR A 106 2.48 14.88 -1.17
C THR A 106 3.31 14.03 -2.13
N PRO A 107 4.63 14.28 -2.23
CA PRO A 107 5.49 13.43 -3.04
C PRO A 107 5.54 12.03 -2.44
N SER A 108 5.40 11.02 -3.27
CA SER A 108 5.56 9.61 -2.89
C SER A 108 6.84 9.03 -3.45
N LEU A 109 7.38 8.03 -2.76
CA LEU A 109 8.52 7.24 -3.22
C LEU A 109 8.00 5.93 -3.83
N ALA A 110 8.74 5.39 -4.79
CA ALA A 110 8.51 4.04 -5.25
C ALA A 110 8.86 3.04 -4.13
N LEU A 111 8.12 1.96 -4.05
CA LEU A 111 8.33 0.88 -3.08
C LEU A 111 8.59 -0.43 -3.82
N ILE A 112 9.55 -1.21 -3.32
CA ILE A 112 9.75 -2.60 -3.69
C ILE A 112 9.81 -3.40 -2.38
N GLU A 113 9.04 -4.45 -2.29
CA GLU A 113 9.10 -5.43 -1.21
C GLU A 113 9.56 -6.77 -1.75
N MET A 114 10.38 -7.47 -0.97
CA MET A 114 10.96 -8.76 -1.36
C MET A 114 11.05 -9.68 -0.17
N ASP A 115 10.61 -10.92 -0.35
CA ASP A 115 10.94 -12.02 0.54
C ASP A 115 12.25 -12.66 0.10
N VAL A 116 13.16 -12.82 1.05
CA VAL A 116 14.46 -13.48 0.82
C VAL A 116 14.53 -14.72 1.70
N GLU A 117 14.61 -15.89 1.08
CA GLU A 117 14.67 -17.16 1.76
C GLU A 117 16.05 -17.80 1.60
N PHE A 118 16.63 -18.26 2.71
CA PHE A 118 17.86 -19.03 2.74
C PHE A 118 17.58 -20.44 3.20
N HIS A 119 18.09 -21.43 2.44
CA HIS A 119 18.01 -22.84 2.76
C HIS A 119 19.33 -23.35 3.32
N GLY A 120 19.32 -23.75 4.56
CA GLY A 120 20.47 -24.31 5.26
C GLY A 120 20.61 -25.83 5.13
N LYS A 121 21.53 -26.38 5.91
CA LYS A 121 21.67 -27.81 6.15
C LYS A 121 21.74 -28.04 7.67
N THR A 122 20.76 -28.71 8.20
CA THR A 122 20.66 -28.97 9.64
C THR A 122 21.75 -29.88 10.13
N ALA A 123 22.30 -29.62 11.31
CA ALA A 123 23.23 -30.48 12.04
C ALA A 123 23.08 -30.26 13.55
N HIS A 124 23.50 -31.23 14.36
CA HIS A 124 23.49 -31.06 15.81
C HIS A 124 24.56 -30.05 16.24
N ALA A 125 24.15 -28.94 16.83
CA ALA A 125 25.03 -27.81 17.12
C ALA A 125 26.18 -28.15 18.11
N GLY A 126 25.97 -29.07 19.06
CA GLY A 126 26.98 -29.45 20.03
C GLY A 126 27.87 -30.62 19.61
N ILE A 127 27.45 -31.47 18.65
CA ILE A 127 28.18 -32.69 18.27
C ILE A 127 28.91 -32.53 16.93
N ALA A 128 28.22 -32.02 15.93
CA ALA A 128 28.76 -31.92 14.57
C ALA A 128 28.31 -30.66 13.84
N PRO A 129 28.52 -29.45 14.39
CA PRO A 129 28.08 -28.21 13.75
C PRO A 129 28.73 -28.02 12.37
N TYR A 130 29.95 -28.50 12.18
CA TYR A 130 30.70 -28.44 10.92
C TYR A 130 30.02 -29.20 9.77
N ALA A 131 29.11 -30.13 10.06
CA ALA A 131 28.34 -30.84 9.04
C ALA A 131 27.12 -30.07 8.54
N GLY A 132 26.76 -28.97 9.22
CA GLY A 132 25.65 -28.08 8.88
C GLY A 132 26.05 -26.89 8.03
N ARG A 133 25.05 -26.14 7.60
CA ARG A 133 25.15 -24.81 7.01
C ARG A 133 24.00 -23.98 7.55
N SER A 134 24.30 -22.94 8.32
CA SER A 134 23.29 -22.11 8.96
C SER A 134 22.64 -21.14 7.96
N ALA A 135 21.35 -21.24 7.77
CA ALA A 135 20.56 -20.24 7.05
C ALA A 135 20.49 -18.93 7.82
N VAL A 136 20.50 -18.97 9.14
CA VAL A 136 20.51 -17.75 10.00
C VAL A 136 21.83 -16.96 9.83
N ASP A 137 22.96 -17.63 9.62
CA ASP A 137 24.23 -16.93 9.35
C ASP A 137 24.13 -16.16 8.02
N ALA A 138 23.49 -16.74 7.01
CA ALA A 138 23.25 -16.05 5.75
C ALA A 138 22.33 -14.82 5.92
N VAL A 139 21.27 -14.93 6.72
CA VAL A 139 20.40 -13.79 7.09
C VAL A 139 21.21 -12.72 7.81
N THR A 140 22.07 -13.10 8.76
CA THR A 140 22.94 -12.18 9.51
C THR A 140 23.89 -11.43 8.58
N MET A 141 24.51 -12.14 7.64
CA MET A 141 25.38 -11.53 6.62
C MET A 141 24.61 -10.55 5.74
N LEU A 142 23.41 -10.91 5.28
CA LEU A 142 22.53 -10.02 4.49
C LEU A 142 22.21 -8.76 5.29
N GLN A 143 21.76 -8.88 6.53
CA GLN A 143 21.41 -7.74 7.38
C GLN A 143 22.62 -6.83 7.62
N THR A 144 23.80 -7.41 7.85
CA THR A 144 25.05 -6.67 8.00
C THR A 144 25.38 -5.91 6.71
N GLY A 145 25.32 -6.58 5.56
CA GLY A 145 25.54 -5.97 4.26
C GLY A 145 24.60 -4.81 3.97
N LEU A 146 23.32 -4.99 4.23
CA LEU A 146 22.30 -3.93 4.10
C LEU A 146 22.60 -2.75 5.04
N GLY A 147 23.02 -3.04 6.28
CA GLY A 147 23.41 -2.01 7.24
C GLY A 147 24.58 -1.15 6.74
N LEU A 148 25.61 -1.78 6.21
CA LEU A 148 26.78 -1.11 5.63
C LEU A 148 26.42 -0.32 4.36
N MET A 149 25.55 -0.87 3.51
CA MET A 149 25.11 -0.24 2.28
C MET A 149 24.34 1.06 2.52
N ARG A 150 23.62 1.19 3.64
CA ARG A 150 22.80 2.38 3.95
C ARG A 150 23.56 3.69 3.86
N ASN A 151 24.85 3.70 4.22
CA ASN A 151 25.69 4.89 4.12
C ASN A 151 25.98 5.36 2.68
N HIS A 152 25.69 4.50 1.70
CA HIS A 152 25.96 4.75 0.28
C HIS A 152 24.69 4.98 -0.52
N LEU A 153 23.53 4.95 0.12
CA LEU A 153 22.25 5.23 -0.53
C LEU A 153 22.03 6.73 -0.64
N LYS A 154 21.30 7.15 -1.66
CA LYS A 154 20.81 8.53 -1.79
C LYS A 154 19.83 8.85 -0.64
N ASP A 155 19.72 10.10 -0.26
CA ASP A 155 18.79 10.57 0.78
C ASP A 155 17.33 10.23 0.50
N SER A 156 16.97 10.06 -0.78
CA SER A 156 15.64 9.65 -1.22
C SER A 156 15.39 8.14 -1.11
N SER A 157 16.39 7.33 -0.75
CA SER A 157 16.28 5.87 -0.68
C SER A 157 16.27 5.39 0.76
N ARG A 158 15.44 4.39 1.04
CA ARG A 158 15.35 3.73 2.35
C ARG A 158 15.38 2.22 2.15
N VAL A 159 16.02 1.50 3.08
CA VAL A 159 16.00 0.04 3.12
C VAL A 159 15.71 -0.38 4.56
N SER A 160 14.64 -1.12 4.73
CA SER A 160 14.24 -1.74 5.99
C SER A 160 14.10 -3.24 5.80
N ASN A 161 14.28 -4.01 6.85
CA ASN A 161 14.08 -5.45 6.83
C ASN A 161 13.62 -5.96 8.19
N ILE A 162 12.94 -7.08 8.18
CA ILE A 162 12.59 -7.88 9.37
C ILE A 162 13.00 -9.33 9.13
N VAL A 163 13.12 -10.10 10.20
CA VAL A 163 13.32 -11.55 10.12
C VAL A 163 11.98 -12.23 10.43
N LEU A 164 11.44 -12.95 9.46
CA LEU A 164 10.16 -13.65 9.61
C LEU A 164 10.33 -15.00 10.30
N ALA A 165 11.43 -15.70 10.02
CA ALA A 165 11.76 -16.99 10.61
C ALA A 165 13.27 -17.18 10.74
N GLY A 166 13.74 -17.79 11.82
CA GLY A 166 15.16 -17.96 12.11
C GLY A 166 15.49 -19.33 12.75
N GLY A 167 14.72 -20.39 12.45
CA GLY A 167 14.89 -21.71 13.05
C GLY A 167 13.97 -21.96 14.24
N THR A 168 14.04 -23.18 14.80
CA THR A 168 13.11 -23.64 15.85
C THR A 168 13.79 -24.09 17.13
N ALA A 169 15.10 -24.34 17.11
CA ALA A 169 15.83 -24.88 18.26
C ALA A 169 17.29 -24.43 18.24
N VAL A 170 17.80 -24.00 19.42
CA VAL A 170 19.18 -23.51 19.59
C VAL A 170 20.24 -24.61 19.53
N ASN A 171 19.87 -25.87 19.73
CA ASN A 171 20.77 -27.02 19.67
C ASN A 171 20.87 -27.64 18.27
N SER A 172 20.30 -27.01 17.28
CA SER A 172 20.33 -27.39 15.87
C SER A 172 20.81 -26.23 15.02
N VAL A 173 21.75 -26.47 14.13
CA VAL A 173 22.10 -25.52 13.07
C VAL A 173 20.87 -25.34 12.16
N PRO A 174 20.31 -24.14 12.04
CA PRO A 174 19.08 -23.89 11.26
C PRO A 174 19.32 -23.81 9.76
#